data_6ea877181d7b3390efa570f79ff1493d
#
_entry.id   6ea877181d7b3390efa570f79ff1493d
#
_cell.length_a   1.000
_cell.length_b   1.000
_cell.length_c   1.000
_cell.angle_alpha   90.00
_cell.angle_beta   90.00
_cell.angle_gamma   90.00
#
_symmetry.space_group_name_H-M   'P 1'
#
loop_
_entity.id
_entity.type
_entity.pdbx_description
1 polymer ?
#
loop_
_entity_poly.entity_id
_entity_poly.type
_entity_poly.pdbx_seq_one_letter_code
_entity_poly.pdbx_strand_id
1 'polypeptide(L)'
;MSFWHRIYSDFLLPSRMKEYSLLLSTAITNGYQFLTIPEYFERLQQNKINSTDKIFIHRHDIDTDPATARKFFEAEQEYGVKTSYYFRKENLDIRLFNDVSEAGHEAGYHYEELSDYCKEKNIHTVEEIKSHYNEIESRFLANLLQIEKKVGRKITSIAAHGDFVNRKLNLPNYSFITSELMKKAGLHLE
;
A
#
# COMPACT_ATOMS: atom_id res chain seq x y z
N MET A 1 12.95 10.44 13.68
CA MET A 1 11.85 10.69 14.64
C MET A 1 12.18 9.93 15.92
N SER A 2 12.10 10.55 17.12
CA SER A 2 12.45 9.88 18.37
C SER A 2 11.34 8.87 18.74
N PHE A 3 11.70 7.83 19.48
CA PHE A 3 10.77 6.80 20.01
C PHE A 3 9.57 7.44 20.75
N TRP A 4 9.81 8.46 21.53
CA TRP A 4 8.77 9.20 22.27
C TRP A 4 7.80 9.97 21.36
N HIS A 5 8.26 10.50 20.21
CA HIS A 5 7.38 11.10 19.21
C HIS A 5 6.42 10.08 18.59
N ARG A 6 6.87 8.86 18.35
CA ARG A 6 6.00 7.77 17.87
C ARG A 6 4.94 7.39 18.89
N ILE A 7 5.33 7.16 20.15
CA ILE A 7 4.35 6.84 21.21
C ILE A 7 3.31 7.97 21.31
N TYR A 8 3.75 9.22 21.29
CA TYR A 8 2.83 10.36 21.36
C TYR A 8 1.89 10.42 20.15
N SER A 9 2.40 10.26 18.93
CA SER A 9 1.59 10.29 17.71
C SER A 9 0.61 9.12 17.63
N ASP A 10 1.03 7.94 18.02
CA ASP A 10 0.28 6.71 17.78
C ASP A 10 -0.76 6.42 18.89
N PHE A 11 -0.51 6.91 20.12
CA PHE A 11 -1.36 6.57 21.27
C PHE A 11 -1.96 7.77 22.03
N LEU A 12 -1.42 8.97 21.88
CA LEU A 12 -1.84 10.13 22.68
C LEU A 12 -2.48 11.25 21.87
N LEU A 13 -2.30 11.27 20.55
CA LEU A 13 -3.00 12.24 19.72
C LEU A 13 -4.49 11.88 19.60
N PRO A 14 -5.38 12.87 19.71
CA PRO A 14 -6.81 12.61 19.47
C PRO A 14 -7.03 12.15 18.02
N SER A 15 -8.02 11.30 17.85
CA SER A 15 -8.44 10.84 16.52
C SER A 15 -8.78 12.02 15.61
N ARG A 16 -8.20 12.03 14.43
CA ARG A 16 -8.44 13.07 13.39
C ARG A 16 -9.50 12.64 12.35
N MET A 17 -10.39 11.72 12.73
CA MET A 17 -11.44 11.24 11.83
C MET A 17 -12.42 12.34 11.40
N LYS A 18 -12.67 13.34 12.26
CA LYS A 18 -13.50 14.49 11.90
C LYS A 18 -12.89 15.33 10.78
N GLU A 19 -11.58 15.58 10.86
CA GLU A 19 -10.85 16.30 9.81
C GLU A 19 -10.79 15.47 8.53
N TYR A 20 -10.66 14.16 8.63
CA TYR A 20 -10.72 13.27 7.48
C TYR A 20 -12.10 13.32 6.80
N SER A 21 -13.19 13.19 7.56
CA SER A 21 -14.55 13.33 7.03
C SER A 21 -14.79 14.71 6.38
N LEU A 22 -14.24 15.78 6.98
CA LEU A 22 -14.29 17.12 6.38
C LEU A 22 -13.50 17.19 5.07
N LEU A 23 -12.35 16.54 4.97
CA LEU A 23 -11.56 16.46 3.73
C LEU A 23 -12.38 15.77 2.62
N LEU A 24 -12.99 14.61 2.91
CA LEU A 24 -13.82 13.88 1.95
C LEU A 24 -14.99 14.72 1.46
N SER A 25 -15.79 15.27 2.38
CA SER A 25 -16.94 16.10 2.03
C SER A 25 -16.56 17.35 1.25
N THR A 26 -15.44 17.98 1.60
CA THR A 26 -14.94 19.17 0.89
C THR A 26 -14.49 18.80 -0.53
N ALA A 27 -13.78 17.70 -0.72
CA ALA A 27 -13.36 17.24 -2.04
C ALA A 27 -14.59 16.92 -2.92
N ILE A 28 -15.57 16.20 -2.39
CA ILE A 28 -16.82 15.89 -3.10
C ILE A 28 -17.56 17.16 -3.51
N THR A 29 -17.76 18.09 -2.57
CA THR A 29 -18.47 19.36 -2.82
C THR A 29 -17.76 20.21 -3.89
N ASN A 30 -16.44 20.12 -3.98
CA ASN A 30 -15.64 20.79 -5.01
C ASN A 30 -15.57 20.02 -6.34
N GLY A 31 -16.30 18.92 -6.47
CA GLY A 31 -16.41 18.14 -7.71
C GLY A 31 -15.22 17.22 -7.99
N TYR A 32 -14.46 16.83 -6.99
CA TYR A 32 -13.42 15.82 -7.15
C TYR A 32 -14.03 14.42 -7.30
N GLN A 33 -13.52 13.65 -8.25
CA GLN A 33 -13.78 12.22 -8.41
C GLN A 33 -12.72 11.44 -7.66
N PHE A 34 -13.14 10.54 -6.79
CA PHE A 34 -12.25 9.62 -6.12
C PHE A 34 -12.01 8.40 -6.99
N LEU A 35 -10.74 8.10 -7.24
CA LEU A 35 -10.31 6.93 -7.99
C LEU A 35 -9.32 6.13 -7.17
N THR A 36 -9.39 4.82 -7.28
CA THR A 36 -8.30 3.95 -6.85
C THR A 36 -7.08 4.14 -7.77
N ILE A 37 -5.90 3.73 -7.32
CA ILE A 37 -4.68 3.81 -8.14
C ILE A 37 -4.84 3.01 -9.45
N PRO A 38 -5.36 1.74 -9.45
CA PRO A 38 -5.61 1.01 -10.69
C PRO A 38 -6.62 1.69 -11.63
N GLU A 39 -7.73 2.22 -11.09
CA GLU A 39 -8.72 2.95 -11.92
C GLU A 39 -8.12 4.19 -12.58
N TYR A 40 -7.31 4.94 -11.85
CA TYR A 40 -6.61 6.10 -12.41
C TYR A 40 -5.66 5.69 -13.53
N PHE A 41 -4.84 4.66 -13.29
CA PHE A 41 -3.88 4.15 -14.26
C PHE A 41 -4.58 3.63 -15.53
N GLU A 42 -5.66 2.89 -15.39
CA GLU A 42 -6.47 2.41 -16.51
C GLU A 42 -7.02 3.58 -17.35
N ARG A 43 -7.60 4.60 -16.69
CA ARG A 43 -8.10 5.79 -17.40
C ARG A 43 -6.99 6.54 -18.11
N LEU A 44 -5.80 6.63 -17.49
CA LEU A 44 -4.63 7.25 -18.11
C LEU A 44 -4.20 6.52 -19.39
N GLN A 45 -4.12 5.19 -19.35
CA GLN A 45 -3.78 4.37 -20.52
C GLN A 45 -4.82 4.49 -21.65
N GLN A 46 -6.09 4.65 -21.28
CA GLN A 46 -7.19 4.83 -22.23
C GLN A 46 -7.36 6.28 -22.73
N ASN A 47 -6.46 7.21 -22.36
CA ASN A 47 -6.56 8.64 -22.65
C ASN A 47 -7.92 9.25 -22.21
N LYS A 48 -8.48 8.79 -21.09
CA LYS A 48 -9.76 9.24 -20.54
C LYS A 48 -9.60 10.28 -19.43
N ILE A 49 -8.41 10.84 -19.25
CA ILE A 49 -8.12 11.89 -18.26
C ILE A 49 -7.81 13.17 -19.01
N ASN A 50 -8.56 14.24 -18.68
CA ASN A 50 -8.37 15.57 -19.23
C ASN A 50 -7.72 16.51 -18.20
N SER A 51 -7.07 17.57 -18.66
CA SER A 51 -6.42 18.56 -17.80
C SER A 51 -7.39 19.34 -16.88
N THR A 52 -8.69 19.26 -17.15
CA THR A 52 -9.75 19.89 -16.36
C THR A 52 -10.39 18.95 -15.33
N ASP A 53 -10.04 17.67 -15.37
CA ASP A 53 -10.61 16.68 -14.45
C ASP A 53 -10.07 16.91 -13.03
N LYS A 54 -10.96 16.95 -12.07
CA LYS A 54 -10.62 17.02 -10.65
C LYS A 54 -10.60 15.60 -10.10
N ILE A 55 -9.42 15.02 -10.00
CA ILE A 55 -9.22 13.65 -9.52
C ILE A 55 -8.57 13.69 -8.15
N PHE A 56 -9.08 12.88 -7.23
CA PHE A 56 -8.53 12.66 -5.90
C PHE A 56 -8.13 11.20 -5.78
N ILE A 57 -6.84 10.96 -5.59
CA ILE A 57 -6.29 9.61 -5.33
C ILE A 57 -5.85 9.58 -3.88
N HIS A 58 -6.39 8.66 -3.12
CA HIS A 58 -6.01 8.45 -1.73
C HIS A 58 -5.49 7.03 -1.54
N ARG A 59 -4.41 6.89 -0.79
CA ARG A 59 -3.76 5.63 -0.48
C ARG A 59 -3.57 5.50 1.03
N HIS A 60 -3.91 4.34 1.56
CA HIS A 60 -3.66 3.94 2.93
C HIS A 60 -2.64 2.81 2.97
N ASP A 61 -1.52 3.05 3.61
CA ASP A 61 -0.50 2.04 3.89
C ASP A 61 -0.74 1.51 5.32
N ILE A 62 -1.16 0.25 5.43
CA ILE A 62 -1.54 -0.35 6.71
C ILE A 62 -0.29 -0.99 7.34
N ASP A 63 0.48 -0.16 8.05
CA ASP A 63 1.75 -0.56 8.64
C ASP A 63 1.60 -1.32 9.96
N THR A 64 0.73 -0.84 10.85
CA THR A 64 0.66 -1.35 12.23
C THR A 64 -0.74 -1.43 12.82
N ASP A 65 -1.73 -0.70 12.30
CA ASP A 65 -3.04 -0.54 12.95
C ASP A 65 -4.23 -0.79 11.99
N PRO A 66 -4.61 -2.07 11.80
CA PRO A 66 -5.81 -2.40 11.04
C PRO A 66 -7.12 -1.84 11.62
N ALA A 67 -7.17 -1.59 12.93
CA ALA A 67 -8.38 -1.04 13.55
C ALA A 67 -8.62 0.42 13.17
N THR A 68 -7.57 1.22 13.06
CA THR A 68 -7.66 2.58 12.52
C THR A 68 -7.95 2.56 11.02
N ALA A 69 -7.35 1.63 10.25
CA ALA A 69 -7.67 1.46 8.84
C ALA A 69 -9.16 1.15 8.62
N ARG A 70 -9.79 0.35 9.48
CA ARG A 70 -11.22 0.09 9.43
C ARG A 70 -12.06 1.35 9.62
N LYS A 71 -11.68 2.26 10.51
CA LYS A 71 -12.39 3.55 10.69
C LYS A 71 -12.31 4.43 9.44
N PHE A 72 -11.17 4.45 8.75
CA PHE A 72 -11.05 5.13 7.46
C PHE A 72 -11.99 4.50 6.42
N PHE A 73 -11.97 3.18 6.30
CA PHE A 73 -12.85 2.45 5.40
C PHE A 73 -14.34 2.73 5.67
N GLU A 74 -14.78 2.68 6.93
CA GLU A 74 -16.17 2.99 7.32
C GLU A 74 -16.56 4.43 6.92
N ALA A 75 -15.69 5.41 7.19
CA ALA A 75 -15.92 6.79 6.77
C ALA A 75 -16.02 6.91 5.24
N GLU A 76 -15.13 6.26 4.49
CA GLU A 76 -15.15 6.28 3.02
C GLU A 76 -16.43 5.65 2.45
N GLN A 77 -16.94 4.59 3.07
CA GLN A 77 -18.22 3.99 2.72
C GLN A 77 -19.39 4.98 2.94
N GLU A 78 -19.40 5.73 4.05
CA GLU A 78 -20.41 6.74 4.34
C GLU A 78 -20.44 7.84 3.27
N TYR A 79 -19.29 8.23 2.72
CA TYR A 79 -19.17 9.22 1.66
C TYR A 79 -19.25 8.66 0.25
N GLY A 80 -19.35 7.33 0.08
CA GLY A 80 -19.42 6.67 -1.21
C GLY A 80 -18.17 6.88 -2.08
N VAL A 81 -16.99 7.04 -1.47
CA VAL A 81 -15.72 7.23 -2.16
C VAL A 81 -14.91 5.93 -2.18
N LYS A 82 -14.02 5.80 -3.17
CA LYS A 82 -13.11 4.66 -3.31
C LYS A 82 -11.67 5.12 -3.17
N THR A 83 -10.85 4.28 -2.55
CA THR A 83 -9.44 4.55 -2.27
C THR A 83 -8.61 3.26 -2.43
N SER A 84 -7.30 3.33 -2.25
CA SER A 84 -6.42 2.16 -2.32
C SER A 84 -5.84 1.86 -0.95
N TYR A 85 -5.86 0.58 -0.56
CA TYR A 85 -5.33 0.06 0.70
C TYR A 85 -4.21 -0.93 0.42
N TYR A 86 -3.06 -0.77 1.06
CA TYR A 86 -1.94 -1.70 0.96
C TYR A 86 -1.63 -2.28 2.33
N PHE A 87 -1.67 -3.62 2.41
CA PHE A 87 -1.54 -4.37 3.66
C PHE A 87 -0.19 -5.05 3.75
N ARG A 88 0.51 -4.86 4.87
CA ARG A 88 1.70 -5.64 5.18
C ARG A 88 1.32 -7.07 5.57
N LYS A 89 2.20 -8.02 5.28
CA LYS A 89 2.00 -9.45 5.57
C LYS A 89 1.86 -9.71 7.09
N GLU A 90 2.66 -9.01 7.90
CA GLU A 90 2.71 -9.17 9.36
C GLU A 90 1.41 -8.76 10.04
N ASN A 91 0.72 -7.75 9.50
CA ASN A 91 -0.49 -7.16 10.09
C ASN A 91 -1.73 -7.37 9.21
N LEU A 92 -1.71 -8.42 8.38
CA LEU A 92 -2.81 -8.70 7.46
C LEU A 92 -4.09 -9.05 8.20
N ASP A 93 -5.03 -8.11 8.25
CA ASP A 93 -6.41 -8.38 8.64
C ASP A 93 -7.17 -8.86 7.39
N ILE A 94 -7.39 -10.17 7.31
CA ILE A 94 -8.05 -10.82 6.17
C ILE A 94 -9.49 -10.32 5.99
N ARG A 95 -10.20 -10.07 7.10
CA ARG A 95 -11.58 -9.58 7.05
C ARG A 95 -11.62 -8.16 6.48
N LEU A 96 -10.78 -7.26 6.99
CA LEU A 96 -10.70 -5.91 6.46
C LEU A 96 -10.28 -5.89 4.99
N PHE A 97 -9.27 -6.70 4.61
CA PHE A 97 -8.84 -6.83 3.21
C PHE A 97 -10.01 -7.21 2.29
N ASN A 98 -10.81 -8.19 2.69
CA ASN A 98 -11.94 -8.66 1.90
C ASN A 98 -13.08 -7.63 1.88
N ASP A 99 -13.44 -7.02 3.02
CA ASP A 99 -14.45 -5.97 3.09
C ASP A 99 -14.11 -4.78 2.17
N VAL A 100 -12.86 -4.33 2.20
CA VAL A 100 -12.32 -3.26 1.34
C VAL A 100 -12.45 -3.63 -0.15
N SER A 101 -11.99 -4.85 -0.53
CA SER A 101 -12.10 -5.32 -1.91
C SER A 101 -13.54 -5.48 -2.39
N GLU A 102 -14.44 -6.00 -1.55
CA GLU A 102 -15.85 -6.24 -1.89
C GLU A 102 -16.62 -4.95 -2.06
N ALA A 103 -16.23 -3.91 -1.34
CA ALA A 103 -16.78 -2.56 -1.48
C ALA A 103 -16.23 -1.82 -2.72
N GLY A 104 -15.32 -2.41 -3.47
CA GLY A 104 -14.78 -1.84 -4.71
C GLY A 104 -13.62 -0.87 -4.51
N HIS A 105 -13.01 -0.84 -3.33
CA HIS A 105 -11.70 -0.22 -3.13
C HIS A 105 -10.61 -1.14 -3.66
N GLU A 106 -9.41 -0.59 -3.87
CA GLU A 106 -8.23 -1.41 -4.14
C GLU A 106 -7.67 -1.96 -2.83
N ALA A 107 -7.34 -3.26 -2.82
CA ALA A 107 -6.63 -3.90 -1.73
C ALA A 107 -5.40 -4.63 -2.28
N GLY A 108 -4.22 -4.11 -1.98
CA GLY A 108 -2.93 -4.57 -2.47
C GLY A 108 -1.97 -5.03 -1.37
N TYR A 109 -0.81 -5.50 -1.79
CA TYR A 109 0.25 -5.93 -0.89
C TYR A 109 1.27 -4.80 -0.64
N HIS A 110 1.49 -4.45 0.64
CA HIS A 110 2.54 -3.51 1.09
C HIS A 110 3.79 -4.30 1.45
N TYR A 111 4.67 -4.48 0.46
CA TYR A 111 5.80 -5.40 0.55
C TYR A 111 7.08 -4.74 1.09
N GLU A 112 7.94 -5.56 1.75
CA GLU A 112 9.19 -5.09 2.37
C GLU A 112 10.34 -6.10 2.32
N GLU A 113 10.28 -7.07 1.41
CA GLU A 113 11.17 -8.22 1.34
C GLU A 113 12.65 -7.87 1.30
N LEU A 114 13.03 -6.79 0.60
CA LEU A 114 14.44 -6.37 0.53
C LEU A 114 14.95 -5.93 1.90
N SER A 115 14.21 -5.07 2.60
CA SER A 115 14.61 -4.60 3.92
C SER A 115 14.60 -5.73 4.95
N ASP A 116 13.62 -6.63 4.88
CA ASP A 116 13.57 -7.79 5.77
C ASP A 116 14.71 -8.76 5.52
N TYR A 117 15.05 -9.01 4.27
CA TYR A 117 16.19 -9.83 3.91
C TYR A 117 17.50 -9.23 4.44
N CYS A 118 17.69 -7.91 4.30
CA CYS A 118 18.85 -7.22 4.85
C CYS A 118 18.93 -7.37 6.38
N LYS A 119 17.83 -7.22 7.09
CA LYS A 119 17.76 -7.37 8.56
C LYS A 119 18.12 -8.80 8.98
N GLU A 120 17.51 -9.78 8.32
CA GLU A 120 17.69 -11.20 8.61
C GLU A 120 19.13 -11.68 8.36
N LYS A 121 19.72 -11.25 7.24
CA LYS A 121 21.08 -11.66 6.84
C LYS A 121 22.18 -10.72 7.32
N ASN A 122 21.82 -9.65 8.04
CA ASN A 122 22.76 -8.63 8.52
C ASN A 122 23.59 -7.99 7.38
N ILE A 123 22.92 -7.71 6.24
CA ILE A 123 23.53 -7.10 5.06
C ILE A 123 23.57 -5.59 5.20
N HIS A 124 24.70 -4.98 4.88
CA HIS A 124 24.94 -3.55 5.07
C HIS A 124 25.43 -2.82 3.83
N THR A 125 25.61 -3.50 2.70
CA THR A 125 26.07 -2.89 1.45
C THR A 125 25.11 -3.15 0.29
N VAL A 126 25.10 -2.21 -0.67
CA VAL A 126 24.22 -2.30 -1.85
C VAL A 126 24.68 -3.43 -2.78
N GLU A 127 25.99 -3.61 -2.91
CA GLU A 127 26.60 -4.65 -3.75
C GLU A 127 26.20 -6.04 -3.28
N GLU A 128 26.27 -6.27 -1.96
CA GLU A 128 25.90 -7.54 -1.36
C GLU A 128 24.40 -7.83 -1.54
N ILE A 129 23.51 -6.87 -1.23
CA ILE A 129 22.07 -7.09 -1.38
C ILE A 129 21.66 -7.35 -2.84
N LYS A 130 22.29 -6.68 -3.80
CA LYS A 130 22.03 -6.92 -5.22
C LYS A 130 22.38 -8.32 -5.68
N SER A 131 23.41 -8.95 -5.09
CA SER A 131 23.76 -10.35 -5.40
C SER A 131 22.69 -11.35 -4.92
N HIS A 132 21.78 -10.94 -4.03
CA HIS A 132 20.69 -11.75 -3.50
C HIS A 132 19.30 -11.43 -4.09
N TYR A 133 19.22 -10.64 -5.14
CA TYR A 133 17.91 -10.27 -5.72
C TYR A 133 17.05 -11.47 -6.13
N ASN A 134 17.65 -12.55 -6.65
CA ASN A 134 16.91 -13.75 -7.02
C ASN A 134 16.24 -14.45 -5.82
N GLU A 135 16.88 -14.40 -4.65
CA GLU A 135 16.33 -14.96 -3.41
C GLU A 135 15.21 -14.06 -2.86
N ILE A 136 15.40 -12.74 -2.96
CA ILE A 136 14.40 -11.74 -2.56
C ILE A 136 13.16 -11.84 -3.47
N GLU A 137 13.33 -11.97 -4.78
CA GLU A 137 12.24 -12.21 -5.73
C GLU A 137 11.46 -13.50 -5.41
N SER A 138 12.20 -14.58 -5.12
CA SER A 138 11.60 -15.86 -4.75
C SER A 138 10.78 -15.74 -3.46
N ARG A 139 11.30 -15.02 -2.47
CA ARG A 139 10.61 -14.74 -1.20
C ARG A 139 9.36 -13.88 -1.43
N PHE A 140 9.46 -12.83 -2.24
CA PHE A 140 8.34 -11.98 -2.61
C PHE A 140 7.21 -12.78 -3.26
N LEU A 141 7.52 -13.61 -4.25
CA LEU A 141 6.53 -14.46 -4.92
C LEU A 141 5.86 -15.44 -3.95
N ALA A 142 6.63 -16.04 -3.05
CA ALA A 142 6.10 -16.95 -2.03
C ALA A 142 5.18 -16.22 -1.04
N ASN A 143 5.55 -15.01 -0.60
CA ASN A 143 4.74 -14.19 0.29
C ASN A 143 3.45 -13.72 -0.39
N LEU A 144 3.53 -13.23 -1.62
CA LEU A 144 2.37 -12.83 -2.42
C LEU A 144 1.37 -13.99 -2.56
N LEU A 145 1.85 -15.18 -2.97
CA LEU A 145 1.01 -16.38 -3.09
C LEU A 145 0.38 -16.77 -1.75
N GLN A 146 1.12 -16.64 -0.65
CA GLN A 146 0.60 -16.94 0.69
C GLN A 146 -0.52 -15.98 1.08
N ILE A 147 -0.37 -14.68 0.78
CA ILE A 147 -1.40 -13.67 1.05
C ILE A 147 -2.63 -13.95 0.19
N GLU A 148 -2.47 -14.13 -1.13
CA GLU A 148 -3.55 -14.46 -2.06
C GLU A 148 -4.35 -15.68 -1.59
N LYS A 149 -3.65 -16.72 -1.13
CA LYS A 149 -4.30 -17.93 -0.59
C LYS A 149 -5.11 -17.64 0.68
N LYS A 150 -4.60 -16.76 1.57
CA LYS A 150 -5.30 -16.39 2.80
C LYS A 150 -6.55 -15.54 2.53
N VAL A 151 -6.46 -14.60 1.60
CA VAL A 151 -7.57 -13.68 1.28
C VAL A 151 -8.53 -14.26 0.23
N GLY A 152 -8.17 -15.36 -0.43
CA GLY A 152 -9.01 -16.07 -1.40
C GLY A 152 -9.15 -15.36 -2.74
N ARG A 153 -8.26 -14.40 -3.07
CA ARG A 153 -8.30 -13.65 -4.33
C ARG A 153 -6.91 -13.26 -4.83
N LYS A 154 -6.81 -12.91 -6.10
CA LYS A 154 -5.59 -12.39 -6.70
C LYS A 154 -5.35 -10.94 -6.28
N ILE A 155 -4.08 -10.59 -6.10
CA ILE A 155 -3.59 -9.24 -5.87
C ILE A 155 -3.01 -8.74 -7.20
N THR A 156 -3.42 -7.55 -7.63
CA THR A 156 -3.03 -6.97 -8.92
C THR A 156 -2.16 -5.73 -8.78
N SER A 157 -2.10 -5.15 -7.59
CA SER A 157 -1.25 -4.01 -7.28
C SER A 157 -0.47 -4.23 -5.99
N ILE A 158 0.72 -3.64 -5.96
CA ILE A 158 1.63 -3.67 -4.81
C ILE A 158 2.16 -2.28 -4.52
N ALA A 159 2.67 -2.07 -3.32
CA ALA A 159 3.35 -0.83 -2.94
C ALA A 159 4.52 -1.14 -2.01
N ALA A 160 5.67 -0.51 -2.25
CA ALA A 160 6.85 -0.72 -1.42
C ALA A 160 6.71 -0.04 -0.05
N HIS A 161 6.93 -0.80 1.03
CA HIS A 161 7.08 -0.22 2.37
C HIS A 161 8.44 0.47 2.51
N GLY A 162 8.47 1.58 3.24
CA GLY A 162 9.71 2.32 3.55
C GLY A 162 10.28 1.94 4.92
N ASP A 163 11.45 1.31 4.98
CA ASP A 163 12.13 0.91 6.20
C ASP A 163 13.38 1.78 6.49
N PHE A 164 13.87 1.76 7.76
CA PHE A 164 15.10 2.47 8.11
C PHE A 164 16.33 1.88 7.38
N VAL A 165 16.32 0.58 7.06
CA VAL A 165 17.37 -0.09 6.30
C VAL A 165 17.46 0.49 4.89
N ASN A 166 16.32 0.72 4.24
CA ASN A 166 16.27 1.33 2.92
C ASN A 166 16.90 2.73 2.92
N ARG A 167 16.60 3.54 3.97
CA ARG A 167 17.20 4.88 4.12
C ARG A 167 18.71 4.80 4.38
N LYS A 168 19.16 3.84 5.20
CA LYS A 168 20.58 3.65 5.50
C LYS A 168 21.38 3.23 4.28
N LEU A 169 20.84 2.34 3.46
CA LEU A 169 21.46 1.84 2.24
C LEU A 169 21.24 2.78 1.02
N ASN A 170 20.35 3.75 1.14
CA ASN A 170 19.84 4.52 0.00
C ASN A 170 19.33 3.61 -1.12
N LEU A 171 18.63 2.55 -0.75
CA LEU A 171 18.11 1.53 -1.65
C LEU A 171 16.66 1.18 -1.26
N PRO A 172 15.66 1.64 -2.02
CA PRO A 172 14.25 1.39 -1.70
C PRO A 172 13.86 -0.08 -1.93
N ASN A 173 12.78 -0.52 -1.27
CA ASN A 173 12.29 -1.89 -1.37
C ASN A 173 11.93 -2.28 -2.81
N TYR A 174 11.51 -1.36 -3.67
CA TYR A 174 11.17 -1.66 -5.07
C TYR A 174 12.39 -1.92 -5.97
N SER A 175 13.62 -1.77 -5.48
CA SER A 175 14.83 -1.88 -6.31
C SER A 175 15.05 -3.25 -6.95
N PHE A 176 14.41 -4.30 -6.46
CA PHE A 176 14.45 -5.64 -7.06
C PHE A 176 13.25 -5.93 -7.97
N ILE A 177 12.25 -5.06 -7.99
CA ILE A 177 11.05 -5.25 -8.82
C ILE A 177 11.40 -4.94 -10.28
N THR A 178 11.19 -5.94 -11.14
CA THR A 178 11.38 -5.82 -12.58
C THR A 178 10.06 -6.03 -13.31
N SER A 179 9.98 -5.56 -14.55
CA SER A 179 8.80 -5.80 -15.40
C SER A 179 8.55 -7.30 -15.64
N GLU A 180 9.61 -8.10 -15.66
CA GLU A 180 9.51 -9.56 -15.78
C GLU A 180 8.91 -10.18 -14.52
N LEU A 181 9.39 -9.77 -13.33
CA LEU A 181 8.83 -10.20 -12.06
C LEU A 181 7.36 -9.81 -11.92
N MET A 182 7.00 -8.57 -12.26
CA MET A 182 5.61 -8.09 -12.26
C MET A 182 4.72 -8.97 -13.15
N LYS A 183 5.14 -9.22 -14.39
CA LYS A 183 4.41 -10.10 -15.33
C LYS A 183 4.28 -11.51 -14.79
N LYS A 184 5.35 -12.09 -14.24
CA LYS A 184 5.36 -13.45 -13.65
C LYS A 184 4.39 -13.55 -12.46
N ALA A 185 4.31 -12.49 -11.67
CA ALA A 185 3.42 -12.39 -10.50
C ALA A 185 1.95 -12.07 -10.87
N GLY A 186 1.65 -11.70 -12.12
CA GLY A 186 0.32 -11.23 -12.53
C GLY A 186 -0.03 -9.85 -11.98
N LEU A 187 0.99 -9.03 -11.68
CA LEU A 187 0.85 -7.68 -11.14
C LEU A 187 0.80 -6.66 -12.27
N HIS A 188 0.01 -5.62 -12.10
CA HIS A 188 -0.17 -4.56 -13.07
C HIS A 188 0.39 -3.20 -12.61
N LEU A 189 0.51 -3.01 -11.30
CA LEU A 189 0.94 -1.74 -10.68
C LEU A 189 1.84 -1.98 -9.46
N GLU A 190 2.85 -1.09 -9.36
CA GLU A 190 3.72 -0.94 -8.19
C GLU A 190 3.86 0.54 -7.81
#